data_1b54d57a7a36f215c793c936f12949f5
#
_entry.id   1b54d57a7a36f215c793c936f12949f5
#
_cell.length_a   1.000
_cell.length_b   1.000
_cell.length_c   1.000
_cell.angle_alpha   90.00
_cell.angle_beta   90.00
_cell.angle_gamma   90.00
#
_symmetry.space_group_name_H-M   'P 1'
#
loop_
_entity.id
_entity.type
_entity.pdbx_description
1 polymer ?
#
loop_
_entity_poly.entity_id
_entity_poly.type
_entity_poly.pdbx_seq_one_letter_code
_entity_poly.pdbx_strand_id
1 'polypeptide(L)'
;MRTIARQLHAAIGLDVLDLDTGYTAGFNASKSMPAASTIKVPVMVEVFDQLEAGRFDLNRRVELTSSDKDYGSGDLCDAPAGETFSVEQLLAKMIDISDNTATNMLIRLVGRRSINAKMGELGLERTHLTQDVRTDDWAIRRALRTSAGDLVHLLALMAHGELVDEWSSKEMIGLLEADQINTLLPAPLPEDIPIAHKTGSLADTLNDAGIVYAADAPYVIAVMTTALPSKDLGRAFIHTISRLAYTDEMQSARWRTQATPVTNDASPDVPYWDAGTPTPSPTPFPRR
;
A
#
# COMPACT_ATOMS: atom_id res chain seq x y z
N MET A 1 15.11 10.40 -10.05
CA MET A 1 14.84 9.04 -9.50
C MET A 1 15.77 7.95 -10.07
N ARG A 2 15.80 7.67 -11.39
CA ARG A 2 16.63 6.56 -11.96
C ARG A 2 18.12 6.63 -11.62
N THR A 3 18.72 7.83 -11.56
CA THR A 3 20.13 8.02 -11.23
C THR A 3 20.42 7.67 -9.77
N ILE A 4 19.55 8.11 -8.84
CA ILE A 4 19.67 7.81 -7.41
C ILE A 4 19.48 6.31 -7.16
N ALA A 5 18.51 5.69 -7.84
CA ALA A 5 18.26 4.25 -7.76
C ALA A 5 19.48 3.40 -8.15
N ARG A 6 20.22 3.81 -9.20
CA ARG A 6 21.43 3.09 -9.64
C ARG A 6 22.59 3.17 -8.64
N GLN A 7 22.67 4.26 -7.87
CA GLN A 7 23.73 4.46 -6.87
C GLN A 7 23.54 3.60 -5.61
N LEU A 8 22.31 3.16 -5.32
CA LEU A 8 22.03 2.36 -4.14
C LEU A 8 22.56 0.92 -4.22
N HIS A 9 22.87 0.42 -5.43
CA HIS A 9 23.28 -0.98 -5.66
C HIS A 9 22.31 -2.01 -5.06
N ALA A 10 21.02 -1.71 -5.06
CA ALA A 10 19.94 -2.54 -4.55
C ALA A 10 18.85 -2.76 -5.63
N ALA A 11 17.99 -3.72 -5.41
CA ALA A 11 16.78 -3.84 -6.22
C ALA A 11 15.72 -2.87 -5.67
N ILE A 12 15.10 -2.10 -6.56
CA ILE A 12 14.13 -1.05 -6.23
C ILE A 12 12.87 -1.24 -7.06
N GLY A 13 11.73 -1.07 -6.42
CA GLY A 13 10.41 -0.84 -6.99
C GLY A 13 9.83 0.45 -6.41
N LEU A 14 9.31 1.30 -7.24
CA LEU A 14 8.71 2.59 -6.85
C LEU A 14 7.48 2.84 -7.71
N ASP A 15 6.41 3.29 -7.09
CA ASP A 15 5.25 3.82 -7.78
C ASP A 15 4.63 4.94 -6.97
N VAL A 16 4.12 5.96 -7.66
CA VAL A 16 3.40 7.12 -7.10
C VAL A 16 2.17 7.36 -7.94
N LEU A 17 1.04 7.61 -7.34
CA LEU A 17 -0.23 7.92 -8.00
C LEU A 17 -0.82 9.19 -7.37
N ASP A 18 -0.97 10.24 -8.15
CA ASP A 18 -1.77 11.44 -7.82
C ASP A 18 -3.25 11.05 -7.80
N LEU A 19 -3.91 11.19 -6.64
CA LEU A 19 -5.31 10.75 -6.45
C LEU A 19 -6.31 11.68 -7.15
N ASP A 20 -5.97 12.94 -7.40
CA ASP A 20 -6.86 13.90 -8.07
C ASP A 20 -6.87 13.71 -9.58
N THR A 21 -5.71 13.38 -10.17
CA THR A 21 -5.54 13.34 -11.63
C THR A 21 -5.43 11.93 -12.19
N GLY A 22 -5.12 10.93 -11.36
CA GLY A 22 -4.80 9.59 -11.79
C GLY A 22 -3.43 9.46 -12.48
N TYR A 23 -2.61 10.53 -12.48
CA TYR A 23 -1.27 10.47 -13.05
C TYR A 23 -0.35 9.57 -12.22
N THR A 24 0.44 8.75 -12.90
CA THR A 24 1.37 7.82 -12.24
C THR A 24 2.82 8.09 -12.65
N ALA A 25 3.74 7.92 -11.70
CA ALA A 25 5.17 7.97 -11.93
C ALA A 25 5.87 6.85 -11.18
N GLY A 26 6.54 5.95 -11.92
CA GLY A 26 7.13 4.76 -11.31
C GLY A 26 8.47 4.34 -11.90
N PHE A 27 9.11 3.41 -11.18
CA PHE A 27 10.31 2.70 -11.63
C PHE A 27 10.24 1.26 -11.15
N ASN A 28 10.22 0.29 -12.09
CA ASN A 28 10.03 -1.13 -11.79
C ASN A 28 8.74 -1.39 -10.96
N ALA A 29 7.68 -0.61 -11.18
CA ALA A 29 6.45 -0.69 -10.39
C ALA A 29 5.87 -2.11 -10.32
N SER A 30 5.88 -2.85 -11.43
CA SER A 30 5.39 -4.24 -11.52
C SER A 30 6.41 -5.31 -11.12
N LYS A 31 7.61 -4.93 -10.63
CA LYS A 31 8.62 -5.89 -10.22
C LYS A 31 8.21 -6.59 -8.93
N SER A 32 8.04 -7.92 -8.98
CA SER A 32 7.79 -8.71 -7.78
C SER A 32 8.99 -8.66 -6.83
N MET A 33 8.75 -8.28 -5.58
CA MET A 33 9.77 -8.09 -4.54
C MET A 33 9.33 -8.73 -3.21
N PRO A 34 10.25 -9.00 -2.27
CA PRO A 34 9.87 -9.41 -0.92
C PRO A 34 8.97 -8.35 -0.27
N ALA A 35 7.77 -8.77 0.12
CA ALA A 35 6.81 -7.83 0.72
C ALA A 35 7.22 -7.39 2.13
N ALA A 36 7.90 -8.26 2.89
CA ALA A 36 8.05 -8.05 4.33
C ALA A 36 6.69 -7.77 4.98
N SER A 37 6.59 -6.86 5.95
CA SER A 37 5.32 -6.57 6.65
C SER A 37 4.32 -5.77 5.83
N THR A 38 4.64 -5.28 4.62
CA THR A 38 3.61 -4.67 3.75
C THR A 38 2.56 -5.71 3.29
N ILE A 39 2.85 -7.01 3.39
CA ILE A 39 1.89 -8.10 3.15
C ILE A 39 0.68 -8.05 4.11
N LYS A 40 0.79 -7.36 5.24
CA LYS A 40 -0.28 -7.21 6.22
C LYS A 40 -1.45 -6.38 5.69
N VAL A 41 -1.21 -5.50 4.72
CA VAL A 41 -2.29 -4.78 4.03
C VAL A 41 -3.21 -5.75 3.26
N PRO A 42 -2.73 -6.64 2.39
CA PRO A 42 -3.55 -7.71 1.81
C PRO A 42 -4.29 -8.59 2.83
N VAL A 43 -3.64 -8.93 3.95
CA VAL A 43 -4.29 -9.71 5.02
C VAL A 43 -5.45 -8.91 5.62
N MET A 44 -5.25 -7.63 5.92
CA MET A 44 -6.28 -6.73 6.43
C MET A 44 -7.48 -6.64 5.48
N VAL A 45 -7.24 -6.48 4.18
CA VAL A 45 -8.28 -6.41 3.16
C VAL A 45 -9.16 -7.66 3.19
N GLU A 46 -8.59 -8.85 3.23
CA GLU A 46 -9.36 -10.10 3.29
C GLU A 46 -10.15 -10.24 4.60
N VAL A 47 -9.61 -9.72 5.72
CA VAL A 47 -10.36 -9.69 7.00
C VAL A 47 -11.60 -8.82 6.85
N PHE A 48 -11.50 -7.63 6.26
CA PHE A 48 -12.64 -6.75 6.03
C PHE A 48 -13.63 -7.31 5.00
N ASP A 49 -13.15 -7.97 3.95
CA ASP A 49 -14.00 -8.65 2.98
C ASP A 49 -14.87 -9.73 3.63
N GLN A 50 -14.30 -10.50 4.55
CA GLN A 50 -15.05 -11.52 5.28
C GLN A 50 -15.96 -10.95 6.38
N LEU A 51 -15.61 -9.78 6.95
CA LEU A 51 -16.49 -9.00 7.85
C LEU A 51 -17.73 -8.52 7.11
N GLU A 52 -17.55 -7.90 5.93
CA GLU A 52 -18.64 -7.43 5.08
C GLU A 52 -19.54 -8.59 4.65
N ALA A 53 -18.96 -9.73 4.28
CA ALA A 53 -19.69 -10.95 3.96
C ALA A 53 -20.41 -11.60 5.19
N GLY A 54 -20.32 -11.01 6.38
CA GLY A 54 -20.98 -11.48 7.60
C GLY A 54 -20.47 -12.80 8.15
N ARG A 55 -19.25 -13.20 7.80
CA ARG A 55 -18.66 -14.47 8.29
C ARG A 55 -18.28 -14.41 9.77
N PHE A 56 -17.96 -13.22 10.26
CA PHE A 56 -17.70 -12.90 11.67
C PHE A 56 -17.80 -11.38 11.85
N ASP A 57 -17.70 -10.91 13.09
CA ASP A 57 -17.64 -9.48 13.44
C ASP A 57 -16.29 -9.14 14.11
N LEU A 58 -16.05 -7.84 14.34
CA LEU A 58 -14.83 -7.35 14.99
C LEU A 58 -14.61 -7.87 16.42
N ASN A 59 -15.71 -8.23 17.11
CA ASN A 59 -15.66 -8.79 18.47
C ASN A 59 -15.37 -10.30 18.49
N ARG A 60 -15.37 -10.96 17.31
CA ARG A 60 -15.03 -12.39 17.20
C ARG A 60 -13.75 -12.69 17.92
N ARG A 61 -13.82 -13.60 18.92
CA ARG A 61 -12.66 -14.07 19.69
C ARG A 61 -11.90 -15.16 18.92
N VAL A 62 -10.59 -14.95 18.80
CA VAL A 62 -9.65 -15.90 18.18
C VAL A 62 -8.65 -16.34 19.24
N GLU A 63 -8.51 -17.65 19.42
CA GLU A 63 -7.59 -18.23 20.38
C GLU A 63 -6.16 -18.25 19.81
N LEU A 64 -5.18 -17.80 20.59
CA LEU A 64 -3.76 -17.88 20.27
C LEU A 64 -3.29 -19.32 20.42
N THR A 65 -2.73 -19.87 19.35
CA THR A 65 -2.08 -21.19 19.39
C THR A 65 -0.56 -21.05 19.38
N SER A 66 0.16 -22.07 19.87
CA SER A 66 1.62 -22.08 19.82
C SER A 66 2.16 -21.98 18.39
N SER A 67 1.40 -22.45 17.39
CA SER A 67 1.79 -22.39 15.99
C SER A 67 1.64 -20.99 15.38
N ASP A 68 0.89 -20.09 16.00
CA ASP A 68 0.76 -18.69 15.51
C ASP A 68 1.98 -17.84 15.88
N LYS A 69 2.71 -18.22 16.92
CA LYS A 69 3.78 -17.41 17.49
C LYS A 69 4.94 -17.19 16.52
N ASP A 70 5.34 -15.93 16.38
CA ASP A 70 6.56 -15.48 15.69
C ASP A 70 7.20 -14.34 16.49
N TYR A 71 8.49 -14.44 16.77
CA TYR A 71 9.22 -13.54 17.69
C TYR A 71 9.91 -12.39 16.95
N GLY A 72 9.63 -12.20 15.68
CA GLY A 72 10.34 -11.20 14.86
C GLY A 72 9.83 -9.78 15.00
N SER A 73 8.55 -9.58 15.35
CA SER A 73 7.94 -8.26 15.53
C SER A 73 6.64 -8.36 16.33
N GLY A 74 6.37 -7.34 17.14
CA GLY A 74 5.20 -7.28 18.03
C GLY A 74 5.46 -7.90 19.39
N ASP A 75 4.42 -7.98 20.21
CA ASP A 75 4.46 -8.42 21.61
C ASP A 75 3.55 -9.64 21.90
N LEU A 76 2.66 -9.98 20.96
CA LEU A 76 1.66 -11.02 21.17
C LEU A 76 2.27 -12.43 21.28
N CYS A 77 3.49 -12.61 20.79
CA CYS A 77 4.25 -13.87 20.97
C CYS A 77 4.50 -14.21 22.44
N ASP A 78 4.52 -13.23 23.33
CA ASP A 78 4.76 -13.41 24.77
C ASP A 78 3.50 -13.85 25.53
N ALA A 79 2.30 -13.65 24.96
CA ALA A 79 1.05 -14.09 25.57
C ALA A 79 0.97 -15.63 25.64
N PRO A 80 0.34 -16.20 26.69
CA PRO A 80 0.18 -17.64 26.80
C PRO A 80 -0.72 -18.22 25.69
N ALA A 81 -0.37 -19.38 25.16
CA ALA A 81 -1.27 -20.12 24.27
C ALA A 81 -2.58 -20.45 24.99
N GLY A 82 -3.71 -20.36 24.30
CA GLY A 82 -5.04 -20.48 24.86
C GLY A 82 -5.69 -19.12 25.19
N GLU A 83 -4.92 -18.04 25.27
CA GLU A 83 -5.48 -16.69 25.42
C GLU A 83 -6.25 -16.29 24.13
N THR A 84 -7.29 -15.47 24.31
CA THR A 84 -8.14 -15.09 23.16
C THR A 84 -8.13 -13.58 22.95
N PHE A 85 -8.12 -13.16 21.69
CA PHE A 85 -8.13 -11.76 21.26
C PHE A 85 -9.27 -11.50 20.28
N SER A 86 -9.88 -10.31 20.28
CA SER A 86 -10.86 -9.96 19.25
C SER A 86 -10.16 -9.71 17.91
N VAL A 87 -10.91 -9.84 16.82
CA VAL A 87 -10.42 -9.50 15.47
C VAL A 87 -9.95 -8.05 15.43
N GLU A 88 -10.67 -7.12 16.09
CA GLU A 88 -10.27 -5.72 16.22
C GLU A 88 -8.89 -5.56 16.90
N GLN A 89 -8.69 -6.24 18.03
CA GLN A 89 -7.39 -6.21 18.73
C GLN A 89 -6.25 -6.78 17.87
N LEU A 90 -6.53 -7.83 17.09
CA LEU A 90 -5.54 -8.44 16.21
C LEU A 90 -5.21 -7.53 15.03
N LEU A 91 -6.21 -6.86 14.43
CA LEU A 91 -5.99 -5.87 13.35
C LEU A 91 -5.14 -4.70 13.85
N ALA A 92 -5.47 -4.12 14.99
CA ALA A 92 -4.70 -3.04 15.61
C ALA A 92 -3.25 -3.47 15.81
N LYS A 93 -2.99 -4.58 16.52
CA LYS A 93 -1.62 -5.07 16.75
C LYS A 93 -0.87 -5.39 15.44
N MET A 94 -1.54 -5.99 14.47
CA MET A 94 -0.96 -6.30 13.16
C MET A 94 -0.45 -5.05 12.44
N ILE A 95 -1.18 -3.95 12.52
CA ILE A 95 -0.85 -2.72 11.80
C ILE A 95 0.01 -1.79 12.65
N ASP A 96 -0.42 -1.41 13.88
CA ASP A 96 0.23 -0.37 14.70
C ASP A 96 1.68 -0.68 15.05
N ILE A 97 1.93 -1.91 15.53
CA ILE A 97 3.27 -2.37 15.94
C ILE A 97 3.82 -3.49 15.04
N SER A 98 3.11 -3.75 13.94
CA SER A 98 3.50 -4.79 12.97
C SER A 98 3.64 -6.18 13.59
N ASP A 99 2.74 -6.59 14.49
CA ASP A 99 2.78 -7.86 15.21
C ASP A 99 2.61 -9.05 14.26
N ASN A 100 3.60 -9.96 14.26
CA ASN A 100 3.61 -11.14 13.40
C ASN A 100 2.69 -12.24 13.90
N THR A 101 2.58 -12.40 15.22
CA THR A 101 1.68 -13.38 15.83
C THR A 101 0.22 -13.03 15.57
N ALA A 102 -0.17 -11.77 15.74
CA ALA A 102 -1.50 -11.29 15.35
C ALA A 102 -1.77 -11.53 13.86
N THR A 103 -0.77 -11.28 13.00
CA THR A 103 -0.87 -11.55 11.56
C THR A 103 -1.16 -13.03 11.29
N ASN A 104 -0.43 -13.94 11.93
CA ASN A 104 -0.62 -15.39 11.74
C ASN A 104 -1.99 -15.85 12.23
N MET A 105 -2.49 -15.32 13.35
CA MET A 105 -3.84 -15.59 13.85
C MET A 105 -4.90 -15.15 12.84
N LEU A 106 -4.75 -13.96 12.23
CA LEU A 106 -5.67 -13.47 11.19
C LEU A 106 -5.55 -14.28 9.89
N ILE A 107 -4.34 -14.62 9.43
CA ILE A 107 -4.15 -15.51 8.27
C ILE A 107 -4.83 -16.87 8.50
N ARG A 108 -4.71 -17.42 9.69
CA ARG A 108 -5.39 -18.68 10.07
C ARG A 108 -6.92 -18.53 10.08
N LEU A 109 -7.44 -17.38 10.53
CA LEU A 109 -8.86 -17.09 10.58
C LEU A 109 -9.47 -17.01 9.18
N VAL A 110 -8.88 -16.20 8.29
CA VAL A 110 -9.44 -15.94 6.97
C VAL A 110 -8.97 -16.90 5.88
N GLY A 111 -7.79 -17.50 6.06
CA GLY A 111 -7.20 -18.47 5.14
C GLY A 111 -6.34 -17.85 4.05
N ARG A 112 -5.12 -18.38 3.85
CA ARG A 112 -4.18 -17.93 2.81
C ARG A 112 -4.76 -17.98 1.39
N ARG A 113 -5.56 -19.00 1.11
CA ARG A 113 -6.19 -19.15 -0.23
C ARG A 113 -7.15 -18.02 -0.52
N SER A 114 -7.94 -17.60 0.48
CA SER A 114 -8.87 -16.48 0.36
C SER A 114 -8.13 -15.18 0.13
N ILE A 115 -7.07 -14.91 0.90
CA ILE A 115 -6.22 -13.72 0.71
C ILE A 115 -5.68 -13.66 -0.72
N ASN A 116 -5.09 -14.76 -1.21
CA ASN A 116 -4.54 -14.81 -2.57
C ASN A 116 -5.63 -14.70 -3.65
N ALA A 117 -6.80 -15.28 -3.43
CA ALA A 117 -7.94 -15.17 -4.34
C ALA A 117 -8.42 -13.73 -4.43
N LYS A 118 -8.59 -13.03 -3.28
CA LYS A 118 -8.98 -11.63 -3.24
C LYS A 118 -7.95 -10.75 -3.96
N MET A 119 -6.65 -10.96 -3.77
CA MET A 119 -5.62 -10.23 -4.49
C MET A 119 -5.71 -10.46 -6.01
N GLY A 120 -5.99 -11.70 -6.43
CA GLY A 120 -6.23 -12.02 -7.85
C GLY A 120 -7.48 -11.33 -8.42
N GLU A 121 -8.60 -11.30 -7.67
CA GLU A 121 -9.83 -10.60 -8.06
C GLU A 121 -9.61 -9.09 -8.24
N LEU A 122 -8.75 -8.49 -7.42
CA LEU A 122 -8.34 -7.08 -7.51
C LEU A 122 -7.26 -6.83 -8.57
N GLY A 123 -6.81 -7.86 -9.32
CA GLY A 123 -5.79 -7.71 -10.36
C GLY A 123 -4.35 -7.56 -9.83
N LEU A 124 -4.09 -7.87 -8.56
CA LEU A 124 -2.78 -7.73 -7.92
C LEU A 124 -1.91 -8.97 -8.16
N GLU A 125 -1.46 -9.14 -9.40
CA GLU A 125 -0.79 -10.37 -9.87
C GLU A 125 0.55 -10.68 -9.18
N ARG A 126 1.19 -9.67 -8.59
CA ARG A 126 2.49 -9.82 -7.92
C ARG A 126 2.36 -10.02 -6.42
N THR A 127 1.14 -9.90 -5.88
CA THR A 127 0.85 -9.98 -4.44
C THR A 127 0.33 -11.35 -4.08
N HIS A 128 1.13 -12.10 -3.32
CA HIS A 128 0.72 -13.42 -2.84
C HIS A 128 1.51 -13.83 -1.60
N LEU A 129 0.92 -14.72 -0.81
CA LEU A 129 1.56 -15.37 0.32
C LEU A 129 1.37 -16.90 0.24
N THR A 130 2.46 -17.64 0.40
CA THR A 130 2.47 -19.12 0.33
C THR A 130 2.67 -19.78 1.68
N GLN A 131 3.06 -19.01 2.71
CA GLN A 131 3.19 -19.47 4.10
C GLN A 131 2.78 -18.35 5.06
N ASP A 132 2.69 -18.67 6.34
CA ASP A 132 2.52 -17.71 7.43
C ASP A 132 3.79 -16.86 7.61
N VAL A 133 3.71 -15.78 8.36
CA VAL A 133 4.88 -14.98 8.69
C VAL A 133 5.81 -15.78 9.60
N ARG A 134 7.06 -16.01 9.14
CA ARG A 134 8.13 -16.71 9.86
C ARG A 134 9.43 -15.95 9.62
N THR A 135 9.82 -15.14 10.59
CA THR A 135 10.99 -14.24 10.46
C THR A 135 12.32 -14.95 10.54
N ASP A 136 12.37 -16.12 11.15
CA ASP A 136 13.53 -17.01 11.22
C ASP A 136 13.71 -17.87 9.95
N ASP A 137 12.70 -17.91 9.06
CA ASP A 137 12.76 -18.67 7.82
C ASP A 137 13.23 -17.77 6.65
N TRP A 138 14.41 -18.08 6.12
CA TRP A 138 14.90 -17.43 4.89
C TRP A 138 13.94 -17.51 3.71
N ALA A 139 13.09 -18.55 3.64
CA ALA A 139 12.10 -18.73 2.58
C ALA A 139 11.03 -17.63 2.59
N ILE A 140 10.85 -16.88 3.70
CA ILE A 140 9.87 -15.78 3.81
C ILE A 140 10.00 -14.77 2.66
N ARG A 141 11.22 -14.54 2.17
CA ARG A 141 11.50 -13.60 1.07
C ARG A 141 10.87 -14.03 -0.26
N ARG A 142 10.64 -15.34 -0.43
CA ARG A 142 9.98 -15.92 -1.62
C ARG A 142 8.51 -16.17 -1.38
N ALA A 143 8.16 -16.44 -0.13
CA ALA A 143 6.82 -16.81 0.28
C ALA A 143 5.86 -15.62 0.34
N LEU A 144 6.34 -14.44 0.74
CA LEU A 144 5.57 -13.21 0.85
C LEU A 144 6.04 -12.22 -0.20
N ARG A 145 5.24 -12.02 -1.23
CA ARG A 145 5.60 -11.21 -2.41
C ARG A 145 4.56 -10.14 -2.69
N THR A 146 5.02 -9.01 -3.20
CA THR A 146 4.18 -7.94 -3.75
C THR A 146 4.99 -7.11 -4.75
N SER A 147 4.42 -6.04 -5.27
CA SER A 147 5.10 -5.02 -6.07
C SER A 147 4.66 -3.62 -5.63
N ALA A 148 5.44 -2.60 -5.98
CA ALA A 148 5.07 -1.22 -5.68
C ALA A 148 3.75 -0.83 -6.35
N GLY A 149 3.54 -1.25 -7.60
CA GLY A 149 2.30 -1.00 -8.34
C GLY A 149 1.08 -1.69 -7.71
N ASP A 150 1.22 -2.94 -7.25
CA ASP A 150 0.13 -3.63 -6.56
C ASP A 150 -0.26 -2.91 -5.26
N LEU A 151 0.74 -2.46 -4.47
CA LEU A 151 0.47 -1.73 -3.23
C LEU A 151 -0.18 -0.37 -3.49
N VAL A 152 0.30 0.38 -4.51
CA VAL A 152 -0.32 1.65 -4.92
C VAL A 152 -1.74 1.44 -5.39
N HIS A 153 -2.01 0.44 -6.22
CA HIS A 153 -3.36 0.13 -6.68
C HIS A 153 -4.30 -0.20 -5.51
N LEU A 154 -3.86 -1.06 -4.58
CA LEU A 154 -4.64 -1.45 -3.41
C LEU A 154 -4.98 -0.24 -2.51
N LEU A 155 -3.98 0.59 -2.22
CA LEU A 155 -4.15 1.79 -1.40
C LEU A 155 -4.98 2.88 -2.11
N ALA A 156 -4.92 2.97 -3.44
CA ALA A 156 -5.76 3.89 -4.21
C ALA A 156 -7.24 3.49 -4.16
N LEU A 157 -7.56 2.20 -4.35
CA LEU A 157 -8.93 1.70 -4.14
C LEU A 157 -9.44 2.02 -2.72
N MET A 158 -8.58 1.86 -1.72
CA MET A 158 -8.90 2.21 -0.34
C MET A 158 -9.15 3.72 -0.17
N ALA A 159 -8.27 4.57 -0.73
CA ALA A 159 -8.41 6.03 -0.68
C ALA A 159 -9.69 6.53 -1.36
N HIS A 160 -10.15 5.87 -2.41
CA HIS A 160 -11.39 6.18 -3.09
C HIS A 160 -12.65 5.58 -2.43
N GLY A 161 -12.51 4.81 -1.35
CA GLY A 161 -13.64 4.15 -0.69
C GLY A 161 -14.21 2.95 -1.48
N GLU A 162 -13.44 2.43 -2.43
CA GLU A 162 -13.86 1.36 -3.37
C GLU A 162 -13.37 -0.04 -2.96
N LEU A 163 -12.55 -0.12 -1.90
CA LEU A 163 -11.99 -1.40 -1.45
C LEU A 163 -12.90 -2.04 -0.41
N VAL A 164 -13.51 -3.17 -0.76
CA VAL A 164 -14.61 -3.85 -0.05
C VAL A 164 -15.87 -2.97 -0.08
N ASP A 165 -15.97 -1.98 0.79
CA ASP A 165 -16.99 -0.92 0.82
C ASP A 165 -16.41 0.38 1.43
N GLU A 166 -17.19 1.45 1.45
CA GLU A 166 -16.77 2.76 1.95
C GLU A 166 -16.41 2.72 3.44
N TRP A 167 -17.19 2.02 4.27
CA TRP A 167 -16.93 1.87 5.69
C TRP A 167 -15.63 1.09 5.94
N SER A 168 -15.47 -0.07 5.28
CA SER A 168 -14.27 -0.90 5.39
C SER A 168 -13.02 -0.14 4.95
N SER A 169 -13.08 0.60 3.84
CA SER A 169 -11.98 1.44 3.36
C SER A 169 -11.56 2.48 4.41
N LYS A 170 -12.54 3.16 5.03
CA LYS A 170 -12.29 4.16 6.08
C LYS A 170 -11.66 3.54 7.33
N GLU A 171 -12.17 2.40 7.79
CA GLU A 171 -11.61 1.71 8.96
C GLU A 171 -10.17 1.23 8.69
N MET A 172 -9.90 0.69 7.49
CA MET A 172 -8.54 0.29 7.09
C MET A 172 -7.58 1.49 7.04
N ILE A 173 -8.02 2.65 6.54
CA ILE A 173 -7.23 3.90 6.56
C ILE A 173 -6.92 4.29 8.00
N GLY A 174 -7.91 4.29 8.90
CA GLY A 174 -7.72 4.61 10.31
C GLY A 174 -6.69 3.69 11.00
N LEU A 175 -6.70 2.40 10.69
CA LEU A 175 -5.67 1.46 11.15
C LEU A 175 -4.28 1.82 10.61
N LEU A 176 -4.16 2.18 9.33
CA LEU A 176 -2.87 2.55 8.71
C LEU A 176 -2.34 3.90 9.23
N GLU A 177 -3.21 4.83 9.61
CA GLU A 177 -2.82 6.10 10.27
C GLU A 177 -2.28 5.87 11.69
N ALA A 178 -2.67 4.77 12.34
CA ALA A 178 -2.20 4.40 13.67
C ALA A 178 -0.83 3.69 13.68
N ASP A 179 -0.20 3.38 12.50
CA ASP A 179 1.14 2.76 12.44
C ASP A 179 2.15 3.61 13.22
N GLN A 180 2.77 2.99 14.23
CA GLN A 180 3.73 3.66 15.12
C GLN A 180 5.15 3.70 14.55
N ILE A 181 5.41 3.08 13.40
CA ILE A 181 6.74 2.97 12.79
C ILE A 181 6.98 4.09 11.76
N ASN A 182 6.97 5.33 12.19
CA ASN A 182 7.05 6.54 11.36
C ASN A 182 8.48 6.92 10.90
N THR A 183 9.37 5.93 10.74
CA THR A 183 10.80 6.18 10.47
C THR A 183 11.18 6.19 8.98
N LEU A 184 10.23 6.01 8.07
CA LEU A 184 10.46 5.92 6.62
C LEU A 184 9.72 7.03 5.84
N LEU A 185 8.59 6.75 5.18
CA LEU A 185 7.86 7.75 4.37
C LEU A 185 7.47 9.00 5.17
N PRO A 186 6.95 8.90 6.42
CA PRO A 186 6.56 10.10 7.18
C PRO A 186 7.74 10.97 7.61
N ALA A 187 8.86 10.36 8.01
CA ALA A 187 9.96 11.04 8.68
C ALA A 187 10.49 12.32 8.00
N PRO A 188 10.58 12.43 6.67
CA PRO A 188 11.07 13.63 6.01
C PRO A 188 9.97 14.65 5.64
N LEU A 189 8.70 14.37 5.92
CA LEU A 189 7.55 15.22 5.59
C LEU A 189 7.17 16.14 6.76
N PRO A 190 6.41 17.21 6.52
CA PRO A 190 5.85 18.03 7.60
C PRO A 190 5.00 17.19 8.58
N GLU A 191 5.11 17.48 9.88
CA GLU A 191 4.48 16.69 10.95
C GLU A 191 2.94 16.76 10.95
N ASP A 192 2.37 17.79 10.32
CA ASP A 192 0.93 18.04 10.25
C ASP A 192 0.23 17.33 9.08
N ILE A 193 0.97 16.59 8.26
CA ILE A 193 0.40 15.83 7.14
C ILE A 193 -0.04 14.46 7.62
N PRO A 194 -1.34 14.12 7.55
CA PRO A 194 -1.80 12.77 7.84
C PRO A 194 -1.26 11.77 6.80
N ILE A 195 -0.80 10.63 7.27
CA ILE A 195 -0.25 9.56 6.42
C ILE A 195 -0.76 8.22 6.94
N ALA A 196 -1.53 7.54 6.09
CA ALA A 196 -1.95 6.16 6.31
C ALA A 196 -0.94 5.23 5.62
N HIS A 197 -0.11 4.48 6.38
CA HIS A 197 0.97 3.72 5.75
C HIS A 197 1.28 2.40 6.45
N LYS A 198 2.05 1.55 5.78
CA LYS A 198 2.59 0.31 6.35
C LYS A 198 4.02 0.09 5.92
N THR A 199 4.88 -0.03 6.92
CA THR A 199 6.30 -0.35 6.75
C THR A 199 6.52 -1.86 6.61
N GLY A 200 7.66 -2.23 5.99
CA GLY A 200 8.13 -3.61 5.91
C GLY A 200 9.65 -3.70 6.01
N SER A 201 10.15 -4.60 6.86
CA SER A 201 11.60 -4.75 7.08
C SER A 201 12.02 -6.21 7.18
N LEU A 202 13.08 -6.59 6.42
CA LEU A 202 13.86 -7.82 6.61
C LEU A 202 15.34 -7.43 6.75
N ALA A 203 16.24 -8.39 6.82
CA ALA A 203 17.66 -8.12 7.04
C ALA A 203 18.25 -7.09 6.06
N ASP A 204 17.93 -7.20 4.76
CA ASP A 204 18.43 -6.34 3.67
C ASP A 204 17.29 -5.72 2.85
N THR A 205 16.09 -5.60 3.42
CA THR A 205 14.88 -5.10 2.77
C THR A 205 14.26 -4.03 3.64
N LEU A 206 13.91 -2.90 3.03
CA LEU A 206 13.08 -1.86 3.61
C LEU A 206 12.02 -1.46 2.59
N ASN A 207 10.77 -1.49 2.99
CA ASN A 207 9.62 -1.08 2.21
C ASN A 207 8.76 -0.13 3.02
N ASP A 208 8.08 0.77 2.34
CA ASP A 208 6.99 1.54 2.91
C ASP A 208 6.00 1.89 1.81
N ALA A 209 4.71 1.79 2.12
CA ALA A 209 3.65 2.14 1.20
C ALA A 209 2.52 2.82 1.96
N GLY A 210 2.00 3.91 1.41
CA GLY A 210 0.99 4.70 2.11
C GLY A 210 0.26 5.70 1.24
N ILE A 211 -0.82 6.24 1.81
CA ILE A 211 -1.62 7.35 1.31
C ILE A 211 -1.15 8.60 2.06
N VAL A 212 -0.75 9.63 1.34
CA VAL A 212 -0.31 10.91 1.89
C VAL A 212 -1.40 11.95 1.64
N TYR A 213 -2.01 12.47 2.69
CA TYR A 213 -3.10 13.46 2.63
C TYR A 213 -2.55 14.89 2.64
N ALA A 214 -1.64 15.20 1.67
CA ALA A 214 -1.19 16.57 1.48
C ALA A 214 -2.35 17.44 1.00
N ALA A 215 -2.52 18.63 1.59
CA ALA A 215 -3.59 19.54 1.22
C ALA A 215 -3.50 19.88 -0.29
N ASP A 216 -4.63 19.76 -1.00
CA ASP A 216 -4.75 19.99 -2.45
C ASP A 216 -3.89 19.07 -3.35
N ALA A 217 -3.22 18.07 -2.79
CA ALA A 217 -2.33 17.16 -3.51
C ALA A 217 -2.24 15.77 -2.84
N PRO A 218 -3.38 15.06 -2.61
CA PRO A 218 -3.34 13.74 -2.02
C PRO A 218 -2.75 12.73 -3.03
N TYR A 219 -1.91 11.84 -2.55
CA TYR A 219 -1.27 10.83 -3.41
C TYR A 219 -1.02 9.53 -2.68
N VAL A 220 -0.86 8.47 -3.44
CA VAL A 220 -0.41 7.16 -2.96
C VAL A 220 1.02 6.92 -3.40
N ILE A 221 1.84 6.37 -2.52
CA ILE A 221 3.23 6.05 -2.80
C ILE A 221 3.61 4.69 -2.23
N ALA A 222 4.38 3.91 -2.99
CA ALA A 222 5.04 2.70 -2.50
C ALA A 222 6.52 2.71 -2.90
N VAL A 223 7.40 2.55 -1.92
CA VAL A 223 8.85 2.42 -2.12
C VAL A 223 9.29 1.07 -1.57
N MET A 224 9.75 0.21 -2.46
CA MET A 224 10.24 -1.12 -2.12
C MET A 224 11.72 -1.24 -2.44
N THR A 225 12.49 -1.75 -1.49
CA THR A 225 13.94 -1.97 -1.66
C THR A 225 14.33 -3.35 -1.13
N THR A 226 15.25 -4.04 -1.80
CA THR A 226 15.83 -5.30 -1.32
C THR A 226 17.25 -5.47 -1.84
N ALA A 227 18.01 -6.38 -1.23
CA ALA A 227 19.45 -6.52 -1.43
C ALA A 227 20.21 -5.22 -1.10
N LEU A 228 19.75 -4.53 -0.04
CA LEU A 228 20.37 -3.30 0.45
C LEU A 228 21.77 -3.57 1.02
N PRO A 229 22.78 -2.76 0.68
CA PRO A 229 24.09 -2.82 1.33
C PRO A 229 24.04 -2.49 2.83
N SER A 230 23.13 -1.57 3.22
CA SER A 230 22.77 -1.28 4.61
C SER A 230 21.36 -0.71 4.70
N LYS A 231 20.71 -0.88 5.84
CA LYS A 231 19.38 -0.30 6.12
C LYS A 231 19.40 1.23 6.15
N ASP A 232 20.53 1.85 6.57
CA ASP A 232 20.65 3.30 6.62
C ASP A 232 20.65 3.92 5.20
N LEU A 233 21.31 3.26 4.24
CA LEU A 233 21.23 3.68 2.83
C LEU A 233 19.81 3.51 2.29
N GLY A 234 19.14 2.42 2.63
CA GLY A 234 17.72 2.20 2.27
C GLY A 234 16.81 3.27 2.85
N ARG A 235 16.99 3.61 4.13
CA ARG A 235 16.25 4.68 4.82
C ARG A 235 16.47 6.04 4.15
N ALA A 236 17.72 6.41 3.93
CA ALA A 236 18.08 7.67 3.25
C ALA A 236 17.49 7.75 1.84
N PHE A 237 17.44 6.62 1.13
CA PHE A 237 16.79 6.53 -0.18
C PHE A 237 15.29 6.78 -0.07
N ILE A 238 14.58 6.07 0.83
CA ILE A 238 13.13 6.24 1.04
C ILE A 238 12.80 7.68 1.43
N HIS A 239 13.57 8.29 2.34
CA HIS A 239 13.42 9.71 2.71
C HIS A 239 13.59 10.65 1.52
N THR A 240 14.56 10.38 0.65
CA THR A 240 14.78 11.19 -0.55
C THR A 240 13.61 11.08 -1.51
N ILE A 241 13.10 9.88 -1.75
CA ILE A 241 11.95 9.64 -2.63
C ILE A 241 10.69 10.27 -2.06
N SER A 242 10.43 10.12 -0.76
CA SER A 242 9.27 10.71 -0.09
C SER A 242 9.24 12.24 -0.25
N ARG A 243 10.36 12.92 0.03
CA ARG A 243 10.46 14.38 -0.19
C ARG A 243 10.27 14.79 -1.65
N LEU A 244 10.85 14.03 -2.59
CA LEU A 244 10.72 14.33 -4.01
C LEU A 244 9.27 14.18 -4.48
N ALA A 245 8.59 13.10 -4.08
CA ALA A 245 7.19 12.89 -4.41
C ALA A 245 6.32 14.02 -3.83
N TYR A 246 6.45 14.31 -2.54
CA TYR A 246 5.72 15.40 -1.89
C TYR A 246 5.95 16.76 -2.59
N THR A 247 7.21 17.09 -2.93
CA THR A 247 7.53 18.36 -3.59
C THR A 247 6.93 18.44 -4.98
N ASP A 248 6.98 17.34 -5.74
CA ASP A 248 6.44 17.25 -7.11
C ASP A 248 4.91 17.38 -7.10
N GLU A 249 4.23 16.66 -6.22
CA GLU A 249 2.77 16.72 -6.07
C GLU A 249 2.29 18.11 -5.64
N MET A 250 2.94 18.73 -4.65
CA MET A 250 2.61 20.09 -4.21
C MET A 250 2.87 21.14 -5.31
N GLN A 251 3.90 20.96 -6.15
CA GLN A 251 4.13 21.83 -7.29
C GLN A 251 3.06 21.64 -8.37
N SER A 252 2.72 20.41 -8.69
CA SER A 252 1.67 20.05 -9.64
C SER A 252 0.32 20.63 -9.25
N ALA A 253 -0.07 20.53 -7.97
CA ALA A 253 -1.29 21.12 -7.44
C ALA A 253 -1.31 22.66 -7.59
N ARG A 254 -0.20 23.33 -7.27
CA ARG A 254 -0.07 24.79 -7.47
C ARG A 254 -0.23 25.20 -8.93
N TRP A 255 0.32 24.44 -9.86
CA TRP A 255 0.13 24.68 -11.29
C TRP A 255 -1.32 24.52 -11.70
N ARG A 256 -2.02 23.50 -11.20
CA ARG A 256 -3.46 23.28 -11.45
C ARG A 256 -4.32 24.46 -10.96
N THR A 257 -4.04 24.98 -9.77
CA THR A 257 -4.80 26.12 -9.19
C THR A 257 -4.49 27.46 -9.84
N GLN A 258 -3.28 27.63 -10.39
CA GLN A 258 -2.85 28.88 -11.06
C GLN A 258 -3.15 28.89 -12.56
N ALA A 259 -3.45 27.75 -13.18
CA ALA A 259 -3.91 27.68 -14.54
C ALA A 259 -5.28 28.39 -14.62
N THR A 260 -5.28 29.65 -14.98
CA THR A 260 -6.50 30.42 -15.31
C THR A 260 -7.28 29.57 -16.31
N PRO A 261 -8.59 29.36 -16.15
CA PRO A 261 -9.38 28.75 -17.21
C PRO A 261 -9.10 29.56 -18.47
N VAL A 262 -8.59 28.92 -19.52
CA VAL A 262 -8.59 29.52 -20.84
C VAL A 262 -10.05 29.72 -21.17
N THR A 263 -10.59 30.91 -20.87
CA THR A 263 -11.87 31.33 -21.41
C THR A 263 -11.65 31.25 -22.91
N ASN A 264 -12.26 30.28 -23.54
CA ASN A 264 -12.43 30.26 -24.97
C ASN A 264 -13.33 31.46 -25.33
N ASP A 265 -12.77 32.67 -25.26
CA ASP A 265 -13.25 33.82 -25.96
C ASP A 265 -12.86 33.60 -27.43
N ALA A 266 -13.52 32.62 -28.03
CA ALA A 266 -13.48 32.43 -29.46
C ALA A 266 -14.14 33.64 -30.07
N SER A 267 -13.30 34.60 -30.43
CA SER A 267 -13.69 35.63 -31.41
C SER A 267 -14.27 34.92 -32.63
N PRO A 268 -15.44 35.31 -33.15
CA PRO A 268 -16.16 34.56 -34.16
C PRO A 268 -15.59 34.65 -35.58
N ASP A 269 -14.32 35.00 -35.78
CA ASP A 269 -13.72 35.26 -37.09
C ASP A 269 -12.47 34.41 -37.41
N VAL A 270 -12.49 33.11 -37.15
CA VAL A 270 -11.50 32.20 -37.77
C VAL A 270 -12.24 31.15 -38.59
N PRO A 271 -11.99 31.03 -39.92
CA PRO A 271 -12.69 30.05 -40.75
C PRO A 271 -12.35 28.62 -40.28
N TYR A 272 -13.40 27.89 -40.02
CA TYR A 272 -13.36 26.47 -39.67
C TYR A 272 -12.75 25.64 -40.81
N TRP A 273 -11.57 25.03 -40.61
CA TRP A 273 -11.06 24.02 -41.51
C TRP A 273 -11.81 22.73 -41.25
N ASP A 274 -12.67 22.34 -42.15
CA ASP A 274 -13.33 21.05 -42.22
C ASP A 274 -12.28 19.96 -42.54
N ALA A 275 -11.76 19.31 -41.53
CA ALA A 275 -10.94 18.10 -41.65
C ALA A 275 -11.80 16.90 -41.25
N GLY A 276 -12.57 16.40 -42.21
CA GLY A 276 -13.27 15.13 -42.08
C GLY A 276 -12.30 13.97 -41.91
N THR A 277 -12.15 13.52 -40.66
CA THR A 277 -11.73 12.16 -40.35
C THR A 277 -12.48 11.67 -39.10
N PRO A 278 -13.19 10.53 -39.18
CA PRO A 278 -13.93 10.02 -38.05
C PRO A 278 -12.96 9.41 -37.03
N THR A 279 -13.03 9.88 -35.77
CA THR A 279 -12.40 9.22 -34.63
C THR A 279 -13.07 7.88 -34.37
N PRO A 280 -12.33 6.79 -34.18
CA PRO A 280 -12.92 5.53 -33.77
C PRO A 280 -13.42 5.61 -32.33
N SER A 281 -14.68 5.26 -32.12
CA SER A 281 -15.31 5.10 -30.80
C SER A 281 -14.58 4.04 -29.98
N PRO A 282 -14.40 4.25 -28.65
CA PRO A 282 -13.88 3.20 -27.78
C PRO A 282 -14.91 2.07 -27.68
N THR A 283 -14.46 0.87 -27.94
CA THR A 283 -15.22 -0.38 -27.74
C THR A 283 -15.44 -0.61 -26.26
N PRO A 284 -16.68 -0.89 -25.80
CA PRO A 284 -16.91 -1.24 -24.40
C PRO A 284 -16.37 -2.64 -24.09
N PHE A 285 -15.73 -2.78 -22.93
CA PHE A 285 -15.29 -4.05 -22.38
C PHE A 285 -16.46 -5.01 -22.18
N PRO A 286 -16.35 -6.29 -22.53
CA PRO A 286 -17.39 -7.26 -22.26
C PRO A 286 -17.49 -7.55 -20.75
N ARG A 287 -18.69 -7.40 -20.21
CA ARG A 287 -19.05 -7.92 -18.89
C ARG A 287 -19.16 -9.44 -18.97
N ARG A 288 -18.36 -10.12 -18.19
CA ARG A 288 -18.68 -11.48 -17.67
C ARG A 288 -18.15 -11.60 -16.25
#